data_0b50142e9915bc9d552ece13bbb32008
#
_entry.id   0b50142e9915bc9d552ece13bbb32008
#
_cell.length_a   1.000
_cell.length_b   1.000
_cell.length_c   1.000
_cell.angle_alpha   90.00
_cell.angle_beta   90.00
_cell.angle_gamma   90.00
#
_symmetry.space_group_name_H-M   'P 1'
#
loop_
_entity.id
_entity.type
_entity.pdbx_description
1 polymer ?
#
loop_
_entity_poly.entity_id
_entity_poly.type
_entity_poly.pdbx_seq_one_letter_code
_entity_poly.pdbx_strand_id
1 'polypeptide(L)'
;MTRTVPGPTDRVVVVGAGLAGLSAALHLLGAGRRVTVVEREELPGGRAGRMDLAGYRIDTGPTVLTMPDLADEAFAAVGTSLYERVELIPLHPAYRACFADGSSLDVHSGAEAMAAEVERFAGAAEAAGYRRLRDWLQRLYRAQMRRFIDADFDSPLGLLHPDLARLAALGGFGRLDARIGRFLSDERLRRVFTFQALYAGVPPARALAAYAVIAYMDTVAGVYFPRGGMHALPRAMAEAAAAAGADLRYGQPVTRLERSGGRVTAVVTDAGRIPCDAVVLTPDLPVAYRLLGRRPHRPLGLRHSPSAVVLHAGTDRTWPHLAHHTISFGAAWHTTFDELTRAGSLMSDPSLLVTRPTATDPGLAPPGRHLHYILAPCPNTDIGPGPAAWSDLGPRYRDTLLRELERRGLDGIEAAIEEECLVTPADWHARGHAAGTPFSAAHTFAQTGPFRPRNLVRGTENAVLAGCGTTPGVGVPTVLLSGKLAAARVTGVPGRRGSRPRSSPAAAGSARQSGDPALTGSGAAPRARGESAHRLAPAHQPPASSPDFPAAARQSPPPGSPPAGPTAPATEGRTG
;
A
#
# COMPACT_ATOMS: atom_id res chain seq x y z
N MET A 1 -7.44 22.64 19.48
CA MET A 1 -6.06 22.17 19.68
C MET A 1 -6.06 20.65 19.65
N THR A 2 -5.11 20.02 18.99
CA THR A 2 -4.94 18.56 19.01
C THR A 2 -4.49 18.13 20.39
N ARG A 3 -5.15 17.12 20.96
CA ARG A 3 -4.74 16.56 22.26
C ARG A 3 -3.39 15.90 22.12
N THR A 4 -2.44 16.19 23.02
CA THR A 4 -1.09 15.62 23.05
C THR A 4 -0.92 14.67 24.23
N VAL A 5 0.12 13.84 24.17
CA VAL A 5 0.55 13.03 25.31
C VAL A 5 1.11 13.94 26.41
N PRO A 6 0.76 13.75 27.67
CA PRO A 6 1.27 14.57 28.78
C PRO A 6 2.70 14.16 29.17
N GLY A 7 3.43 15.08 29.81
CA GLY A 7 4.75 14.87 30.38
C GLY A 7 5.90 14.83 29.35
N PRO A 8 7.08 14.32 29.76
CA PRO A 8 8.27 14.28 28.90
C PRO A 8 8.04 13.45 27.64
N THR A 9 8.63 13.86 26.50
CA THR A 9 8.57 13.19 25.21
C THR A 9 9.90 13.23 24.45
N ASP A 10 11.05 13.35 25.17
CA ASP A 10 12.35 13.50 24.52
C ASP A 10 12.85 12.21 23.88
N ARG A 11 12.65 11.06 24.56
CA ARG A 11 13.02 9.73 24.08
C ARG A 11 11.78 9.03 23.57
N VAL A 12 11.70 8.81 22.28
CA VAL A 12 10.55 8.14 21.67
C VAL A 12 11.00 6.81 21.05
N VAL A 13 10.32 5.73 21.44
CA VAL A 13 10.50 4.45 20.77
C VAL A 13 9.35 4.25 19.77
N VAL A 14 9.70 3.97 18.52
CA VAL A 14 8.77 3.60 17.47
C VAL A 14 8.85 2.09 17.26
N VAL A 15 7.75 1.38 17.48
CA VAL A 15 7.67 -0.06 17.31
C VAL A 15 7.14 -0.36 15.91
N GLY A 16 8.02 -0.87 15.05
CA GLY A 16 7.79 -1.19 13.66
C GLY A 16 8.37 -0.17 12.68
N ALA A 17 9.20 -0.64 11.73
CA ALA A 17 9.81 0.13 10.64
C ALA A 17 9.00 0.06 9.34
N GLY A 18 7.67 -0.12 9.41
CA GLY A 18 6.77 0.07 8.26
C GLY A 18 6.62 1.56 7.91
N LEU A 19 5.97 1.87 6.79
CA LEU A 19 5.80 3.26 6.30
C LEU A 19 5.24 4.22 7.37
N ALA A 20 4.28 3.78 8.19
CA ALA A 20 3.73 4.61 9.26
C ALA A 20 4.76 4.90 10.36
N GLY A 21 5.56 3.90 10.74
CA GLY A 21 6.60 4.05 11.76
C GLY A 21 7.75 4.92 11.29
N LEU A 22 8.20 4.73 10.05
CA LEU A 22 9.25 5.55 9.44
C LEU A 22 8.79 7.00 9.25
N SER A 23 7.55 7.22 8.82
CA SER A 23 6.97 8.57 8.75
C SER A 23 6.92 9.23 10.14
N ALA A 24 6.46 8.49 11.16
CA ALA A 24 6.47 9.00 12.53
C ALA A 24 7.90 9.34 13.01
N ALA A 25 8.88 8.46 12.73
CA ALA A 25 10.28 8.67 13.11
C ALA A 25 10.85 9.93 12.48
N LEU A 26 10.65 10.14 11.16
CA LEU A 26 11.13 11.34 10.46
C LEU A 26 10.52 12.62 11.05
N HIS A 27 9.21 12.66 11.28
CA HIS A 27 8.56 13.82 11.88
C HIS A 27 8.98 14.06 13.34
N LEU A 28 9.23 13.01 14.13
CA LEU A 28 9.74 13.10 15.49
C LEU A 28 11.17 13.66 15.52
N LEU A 29 12.05 13.16 14.66
CA LEU A 29 13.42 13.64 14.49
C LEU A 29 13.44 15.12 14.08
N GLY A 30 12.63 15.48 13.08
CA GLY A 30 12.48 16.88 12.66
C GLY A 30 11.94 17.82 13.74
N ALA A 31 11.25 17.27 14.74
CA ALA A 31 10.82 17.99 15.94
C ALA A 31 11.85 17.90 17.10
N GLY A 32 13.08 17.43 16.87
CA GLY A 32 14.18 17.38 17.83
C GLY A 32 14.08 16.26 18.87
N ARG A 33 13.30 15.19 18.60
CA ARG A 33 13.22 14.05 19.53
C ARG A 33 14.33 13.03 19.24
N ARG A 34 14.80 12.36 20.29
CA ARG A 34 15.68 11.18 20.18
C ARG A 34 14.81 9.98 19.87
N VAL A 35 15.02 9.34 18.72
CA VAL A 35 14.16 8.28 18.21
C VAL A 35 14.92 6.98 18.10
N THR A 36 14.39 5.92 18.71
CA THR A 36 14.78 4.52 18.45
C THR A 36 13.65 3.84 17.71
N VAL A 37 13.92 3.25 16.55
CA VAL A 37 12.96 2.43 15.79
C VAL A 37 13.32 0.97 16.00
N VAL A 38 12.36 0.15 16.42
CA VAL A 38 12.56 -1.29 16.68
C VAL A 38 11.70 -2.08 15.71
N GLU A 39 12.32 -2.94 14.90
CA GLU A 39 11.67 -3.77 13.88
C GLU A 39 11.99 -5.24 14.12
N ARG A 40 11.00 -6.11 13.96
CA ARG A 40 11.17 -7.56 14.10
C ARG A 40 11.84 -8.21 12.91
N GLU A 41 11.66 -7.65 11.72
CA GLU A 41 12.24 -8.15 10.47
C GLU A 41 13.66 -7.57 10.29
N GLU A 42 14.45 -8.21 9.43
CA GLU A 42 15.81 -7.75 9.09
C GLU A 42 15.82 -6.52 8.16
N LEU A 43 14.71 -6.23 7.52
CA LEU A 43 14.55 -5.11 6.58
C LEU A 43 13.39 -4.20 7.00
N PRO A 44 13.47 -2.89 6.69
CA PRO A 44 12.34 -2.00 6.87
C PRO A 44 11.25 -2.29 5.83
N GLY A 45 10.05 -1.74 6.05
CA GLY A 45 8.97 -1.74 5.07
C GLY A 45 7.66 -2.28 5.61
N GLY A 46 7.68 -3.25 6.52
CA GLY A 46 6.48 -3.89 7.05
C GLY A 46 5.64 -4.47 5.90
N ARG A 47 4.41 -3.91 5.65
CA ARG A 47 3.58 -4.32 4.52
C ARG A 47 4.14 -3.91 3.15
N ALA A 48 4.98 -2.89 3.06
CA ALA A 48 5.73 -2.52 1.86
C ALA A 48 7.14 -3.15 1.89
N GLY A 49 7.19 -4.43 2.20
CA GLY A 49 8.42 -5.22 2.31
C GLY A 49 8.91 -5.73 0.97
N ARG A 50 10.03 -6.45 1.03
CA ARG A 50 10.66 -7.08 -0.13
C ARG A 50 10.99 -8.54 0.22
N MET A 51 10.95 -9.39 -0.79
CA MET A 51 11.43 -10.76 -0.78
C MET A 51 12.36 -10.96 -1.98
N ASP A 52 13.47 -11.65 -1.77
CA ASP A 52 14.36 -12.09 -2.84
C ASP A 52 14.14 -13.59 -3.07
N LEU A 53 13.87 -13.98 -4.31
CA LEU A 53 13.64 -15.37 -4.71
C LEU A 53 14.34 -15.63 -6.05
N ALA A 54 15.32 -16.52 -6.08
CA ALA A 54 16.02 -16.97 -7.30
C ALA A 54 16.48 -15.80 -8.23
N GLY A 55 16.93 -14.68 -7.64
CA GLY A 55 17.37 -13.49 -8.39
C GLY A 55 16.25 -12.49 -8.71
N TYR A 56 15.00 -12.80 -8.43
CA TYR A 56 13.89 -11.86 -8.49
C TYR A 56 13.82 -11.02 -7.22
N ARG A 57 13.60 -9.72 -7.37
CA ARG A 57 13.34 -8.77 -6.27
C ARG A 57 11.86 -8.43 -6.24
N ILE A 58 11.16 -8.99 -5.28
CA ILE A 58 9.70 -9.04 -5.23
C ILE A 58 9.19 -8.08 -4.15
N ASP A 59 8.39 -7.10 -4.53
CA ASP A 59 7.61 -6.32 -3.57
C ASP A 59 6.47 -7.16 -2.97
N THR A 60 6.39 -7.24 -1.63
CA THR A 60 5.43 -8.13 -0.96
C THR A 60 4.11 -7.47 -0.57
N GLY A 61 3.85 -6.24 -1.05
CA GLY A 61 2.69 -5.48 -0.61
C GLY A 61 2.11 -4.55 -1.68
N PRO A 62 2.04 -3.22 -1.42
CA PRO A 62 1.47 -2.29 -2.38
C PRO A 62 2.30 -2.26 -3.66
N THR A 63 1.60 -2.20 -4.80
CA THR A 63 2.23 -2.11 -6.12
C THR A 63 2.16 -0.70 -6.71
N VAL A 64 1.44 0.21 -6.04
CA VAL A 64 1.10 1.55 -6.54
C VAL A 64 1.60 2.61 -5.56
N LEU A 65 2.32 3.60 -6.04
CA LEU A 65 2.61 4.84 -5.32
C LEU A 65 1.77 5.98 -5.91
N THR A 66 0.91 6.53 -5.07
CA THR A 66 0.14 7.75 -5.38
C THR A 66 0.48 8.83 -4.37
N MET A 67 0.22 10.10 -4.69
CA MET A 67 0.43 11.23 -3.79
C MET A 67 1.87 11.30 -3.21
N PRO A 68 2.92 11.27 -4.04
CA PRO A 68 4.32 11.25 -3.56
C PRO A 68 4.67 12.45 -2.66
N ASP A 69 3.98 13.57 -2.82
CA ASP A 69 4.16 14.77 -1.97
C ASP A 69 3.94 14.48 -0.47
N LEU A 70 3.10 13.49 -0.14
CA LEU A 70 2.88 13.09 1.26
C LEU A 70 4.06 12.31 1.83
N ALA A 71 4.79 11.58 0.99
CA ALA A 71 6.04 10.95 1.38
C ALA A 71 7.14 12.03 1.48
N ASP A 72 7.22 12.95 0.52
CA ASP A 72 8.18 14.04 0.51
C ASP A 72 8.07 14.92 1.76
N GLU A 73 6.86 15.16 2.27
CA GLU A 73 6.63 15.89 3.53
C GLU A 73 7.38 15.23 4.71
N ALA A 74 7.45 13.90 4.77
CA ALA A 74 8.18 13.20 5.82
C ALA A 74 9.70 13.38 5.67
N PHE A 75 10.25 13.33 4.46
CA PHE A 75 11.65 13.62 4.19
C PHE A 75 12.01 15.09 4.49
N ALA A 76 11.14 16.01 4.11
CA ALA A 76 11.32 17.44 4.38
C ALA A 76 11.38 17.77 5.88
N ALA A 77 10.78 16.95 6.74
CA ALA A 77 10.86 17.12 8.19
C ALA A 77 12.32 17.04 8.72
N VAL A 78 13.18 16.27 8.03
CA VAL A 78 14.60 16.12 8.37
C VAL A 78 15.55 16.81 7.37
N GLY A 79 15.01 17.72 6.54
CA GLY A 79 15.82 18.58 5.66
C GLY A 79 16.30 17.93 4.36
N THR A 80 15.69 16.83 3.90
CA THR A 80 15.96 16.18 2.61
C THR A 80 14.66 16.03 1.80
N SER A 81 14.72 15.43 0.61
CA SER A 81 13.55 15.23 -0.26
C SER A 81 13.45 13.78 -0.72
N LEU A 82 12.21 13.31 -0.93
CA LEU A 82 11.93 12.03 -1.59
C LEU A 82 12.61 11.97 -2.96
N TYR A 83 12.51 13.06 -3.73
CA TYR A 83 13.01 13.14 -5.12
C TYR A 83 14.54 13.16 -5.24
N GLU A 84 15.25 13.45 -4.14
CA GLU A 84 16.71 13.32 -4.05
C GLU A 84 17.15 11.87 -3.79
N ARG A 85 16.27 11.03 -3.26
CA ARG A 85 16.59 9.69 -2.76
C ARG A 85 15.96 8.56 -3.56
N VAL A 86 14.87 8.83 -4.25
CA VAL A 86 14.10 7.83 -4.98
C VAL A 86 13.72 8.39 -6.35
N GLU A 87 14.14 7.71 -7.41
CA GLU A 87 13.67 7.99 -8.76
C GLU A 87 12.23 7.48 -8.89
N LEU A 88 11.29 8.39 -9.13
CA LEU A 88 9.89 8.07 -9.36
C LEU A 88 9.58 8.08 -10.85
N ILE A 89 9.14 6.96 -11.37
CA ILE A 89 8.77 6.77 -12.77
C ILE A 89 7.26 6.92 -12.88
N PRO A 90 6.71 7.95 -13.57
CA PRO A 90 5.30 8.08 -13.81
C PRO A 90 4.82 6.96 -14.75
N LEU A 91 3.69 6.33 -14.41
CA LEU A 91 3.13 5.25 -15.21
C LEU A 91 2.13 5.77 -16.24
N HIS A 92 2.32 5.35 -17.50
CA HIS A 92 1.47 5.65 -18.63
C HIS A 92 1.22 4.39 -19.46
N PRO A 93 -0.01 3.84 -19.46
CA PRO A 93 -1.16 4.24 -18.64
C PRO A 93 -0.91 4.00 -17.14
N ALA A 94 -1.66 4.68 -16.29
CA ALA A 94 -1.66 4.43 -14.84
C ALA A 94 -2.03 2.97 -14.56
N TYR A 95 -3.05 2.47 -15.26
CA TYR A 95 -3.39 1.06 -15.38
C TYR A 95 -4.27 0.81 -16.61
N ARG A 96 -4.31 -0.45 -17.06
CA ARG A 96 -5.22 -0.94 -18.11
C ARG A 96 -6.38 -1.69 -17.47
N ALA A 97 -7.59 -1.34 -17.82
CA ALA A 97 -8.81 -2.09 -17.49
C ALA A 97 -9.18 -3.00 -18.65
N CYS A 98 -9.27 -4.31 -18.39
CA CYS A 98 -9.72 -5.32 -19.34
C CYS A 98 -11.06 -5.87 -18.86
N PHE A 99 -12.03 -6.03 -19.75
CA PHE A 99 -13.39 -6.46 -19.41
C PHE A 99 -13.71 -7.83 -20.01
N ALA A 100 -14.69 -8.52 -19.44
CA ALA A 100 -15.08 -9.85 -19.86
C ALA A 100 -15.64 -9.92 -21.31
N ASP A 101 -16.07 -8.79 -21.87
CA ASP A 101 -16.49 -8.66 -23.27
C ASP A 101 -15.34 -8.49 -24.27
N GLY A 102 -14.08 -8.59 -23.79
CA GLY A 102 -12.87 -8.41 -24.57
C GLY A 102 -12.46 -6.94 -24.79
N SER A 103 -13.27 -5.98 -24.36
CA SER A 103 -12.91 -4.56 -24.46
C SER A 103 -11.84 -4.17 -23.44
N SER A 104 -11.07 -3.13 -23.77
CA SER A 104 -10.04 -2.57 -22.86
C SER A 104 -10.01 -1.05 -22.89
N LEU A 105 -9.63 -0.47 -21.75
CA LEU A 105 -9.50 0.96 -21.55
C LEU A 105 -8.18 1.26 -20.84
N ASP A 106 -7.39 2.18 -21.37
CA ASP A 106 -6.18 2.69 -20.73
C ASP A 106 -6.53 3.90 -19.85
N VAL A 107 -6.25 3.79 -18.56
CA VAL A 107 -6.52 4.88 -17.62
C VAL A 107 -5.35 5.84 -17.56
N HIS A 108 -5.59 7.08 -17.97
CA HIS A 108 -4.61 8.15 -18.00
C HIS A 108 -4.86 9.18 -16.89
N SER A 109 -3.80 9.68 -16.27
CA SER A 109 -3.91 10.75 -15.26
C SER A 109 -4.14 12.12 -15.90
N GLY A 110 -3.72 12.31 -17.15
CA GLY A 110 -3.95 13.52 -17.94
C GLY A 110 -5.44 13.68 -18.30
N ALA A 111 -5.99 14.89 -18.11
CA ALA A 111 -7.41 15.15 -18.31
C ALA A 111 -7.89 14.89 -19.73
N GLU A 112 -7.18 15.44 -20.71
CA GLU A 112 -7.56 15.34 -22.12
C GLU A 112 -7.26 13.94 -22.68
N ALA A 113 -6.13 13.33 -22.31
CA ALA A 113 -5.80 11.97 -22.70
C ALA A 113 -6.87 10.97 -22.22
N MET A 114 -7.30 11.10 -20.96
CA MET A 114 -8.36 10.24 -20.43
C MET A 114 -9.72 10.55 -21.04
N ALA A 115 -10.03 11.82 -21.34
CA ALA A 115 -11.29 12.17 -21.99
C ALA A 115 -11.36 11.61 -23.42
N ALA A 116 -10.25 11.68 -24.16
CA ALA A 116 -10.14 11.09 -25.50
C ALA A 116 -10.28 9.56 -25.46
N GLU A 117 -9.66 8.93 -24.46
CA GLU A 117 -9.76 7.47 -24.28
C GLU A 117 -11.19 7.03 -23.91
N VAL A 118 -11.88 7.78 -23.04
CA VAL A 118 -13.31 7.54 -22.73
C VAL A 118 -14.17 7.74 -23.96
N GLU A 119 -13.89 8.76 -24.80
CA GLU A 119 -14.62 9.01 -26.04
C GLU A 119 -14.46 7.86 -27.04
N ARG A 120 -13.22 7.38 -27.21
CA ARG A 120 -12.91 6.20 -28.04
C ARG A 120 -13.65 4.95 -27.56
N PHE A 121 -13.72 4.77 -26.22
CA PHE A 121 -14.27 3.57 -25.59
C PHE A 121 -15.80 3.55 -25.56
N ALA A 122 -16.45 4.69 -25.26
CA ALA A 122 -17.87 4.75 -24.95
C ALA A 122 -18.59 5.99 -25.53
N GLY A 123 -17.90 6.80 -26.34
CA GLY A 123 -18.47 7.92 -27.08
C GLY A 123 -18.44 9.26 -26.33
N ALA A 124 -18.79 10.31 -27.08
CA ALA A 124 -18.66 11.72 -26.66
C ALA A 124 -19.51 12.09 -25.41
N ALA A 125 -20.68 11.46 -25.24
CA ALA A 125 -21.53 11.69 -24.07
C ALA A 125 -20.84 11.24 -22.76
N GLU A 126 -20.19 10.08 -22.78
CA GLU A 126 -19.43 9.54 -21.64
C GLU A 126 -18.16 10.38 -21.40
N ALA A 127 -17.47 10.84 -22.43
CA ALA A 127 -16.33 11.76 -22.28
C ALA A 127 -16.73 13.07 -21.60
N ALA A 128 -17.86 13.65 -21.97
CA ALA A 128 -18.43 14.83 -21.28
C ALA A 128 -18.79 14.50 -19.82
N GLY A 129 -19.33 13.31 -19.58
CA GLY A 129 -19.59 12.77 -18.23
C GLY A 129 -18.31 12.65 -17.40
N TYR A 130 -17.26 12.11 -17.98
CA TYR A 130 -15.94 11.99 -17.34
C TYR A 130 -15.35 13.35 -16.96
N ARG A 131 -15.41 14.36 -17.83
CA ARG A 131 -14.93 15.71 -17.48
C ARG A 131 -15.63 16.26 -16.23
N ARG A 132 -16.96 16.12 -16.15
CA ARG A 132 -17.74 16.50 -14.96
C ARG A 132 -17.37 15.67 -13.71
N LEU A 133 -17.15 14.36 -13.90
CA LEU A 133 -16.69 13.48 -12.83
C LEU A 133 -15.32 13.93 -12.28
N ARG A 134 -14.36 14.19 -13.16
CA ARG A 134 -13.01 14.65 -12.79
C ARG A 134 -13.06 15.94 -11.97
N ASP A 135 -13.86 16.92 -12.39
CA ASP A 135 -14.06 18.16 -11.65
C ASP A 135 -14.69 17.93 -10.26
N TRP A 136 -15.63 17.00 -10.19
CA TRP A 136 -16.23 16.61 -8.92
C TRP A 136 -15.22 15.92 -8.00
N LEU A 137 -14.40 15.00 -8.51
CA LEU A 137 -13.34 14.33 -7.75
C LEU A 137 -12.33 15.33 -7.18
N GLN A 138 -11.93 16.33 -7.95
CA GLN A 138 -11.02 17.38 -7.47
C GLN A 138 -11.64 18.22 -6.34
N ARG A 139 -12.91 18.61 -6.48
CA ARG A 139 -13.62 19.34 -5.43
C ARG A 139 -13.79 18.49 -4.16
N LEU A 140 -14.10 17.21 -4.32
CA LEU A 140 -14.24 16.24 -3.24
C LEU A 140 -12.92 16.10 -2.46
N TYR A 141 -11.80 15.92 -3.16
CA TYR A 141 -10.47 15.83 -2.57
C TYR A 141 -10.13 17.10 -1.75
N ARG A 142 -10.34 18.30 -2.34
CA ARG A 142 -10.07 19.57 -1.65
C ARG A 142 -10.90 19.74 -0.37
N ALA A 143 -12.15 19.28 -0.37
CA ALA A 143 -13.02 19.35 0.79
C ALA A 143 -12.62 18.39 1.91
N GLN A 144 -11.93 17.27 1.56
CA GLN A 144 -11.61 16.20 2.52
C GLN A 144 -10.20 16.28 3.10
N MET A 145 -9.21 16.66 2.27
CA MET A 145 -7.79 16.44 2.60
C MET A 145 -7.40 17.02 3.95
N ARG A 146 -7.69 18.29 4.20
CA ARG A 146 -7.21 19.02 5.39
C ARG A 146 -7.95 18.73 6.69
N ARG A 147 -9.20 18.26 6.62
CA ARG A 147 -10.09 18.18 7.78
C ARG A 147 -10.59 16.78 8.07
N PHE A 148 -10.45 15.87 7.12
CA PHE A 148 -10.97 14.50 7.27
C PHE A 148 -9.90 13.44 7.02
N ILE A 149 -8.92 13.70 6.16
CA ILE A 149 -7.84 12.76 5.85
C ILE A 149 -6.58 13.09 6.67
N ASP A 150 -6.08 14.33 6.58
CA ASP A 150 -4.93 14.81 7.37
C ASP A 150 -5.41 15.48 8.68
N ALA A 151 -6.14 14.73 9.48
CA ALA A 151 -6.72 15.25 10.73
C ALA A 151 -6.93 14.17 11.79
N ASP A 152 -6.76 14.58 13.04
CA ASP A 152 -7.14 13.80 14.21
C ASP A 152 -8.56 14.15 14.68
N PHE A 153 -9.25 13.15 15.24
CA PHE A 153 -10.60 13.32 15.80
C PHE A 153 -10.60 13.00 17.29
N ASP A 154 -10.53 14.03 18.13
CA ASP A 154 -10.64 13.88 19.58
C ASP A 154 -12.10 13.77 20.03
N SER A 155 -13.00 14.38 19.27
CA SER A 155 -14.46 14.39 19.50
C SER A 155 -15.20 14.41 18.17
N PRO A 156 -16.43 13.82 18.09
CA PRO A 156 -17.31 14.02 16.95
C PRO A 156 -17.65 15.48 16.66
N LEU A 157 -17.61 16.34 17.68
CA LEU A 157 -17.83 17.79 17.53
C LEU A 157 -16.77 18.47 16.65
N GLY A 158 -15.56 17.87 16.53
CA GLY A 158 -14.53 18.34 15.62
C GLY A 158 -14.91 18.25 14.13
N LEU A 159 -15.99 17.53 13.80
CA LEU A 159 -16.59 17.52 12.47
C LEU A 159 -17.40 18.78 12.15
N LEU A 160 -17.87 19.53 13.14
CA LEU A 160 -18.65 20.75 12.95
C LEU A 160 -17.77 21.86 12.34
N HIS A 161 -17.64 21.81 11.02
CA HIS A 161 -16.83 22.71 10.22
C HIS A 161 -17.50 22.98 8.86
N PRO A 162 -17.33 24.15 8.23
CA PRO A 162 -17.87 24.42 6.89
C PRO A 162 -17.52 23.39 5.83
N ASP A 163 -16.36 22.73 5.94
CA ASP A 163 -15.97 21.65 5.00
C ASP A 163 -16.85 20.39 5.13
N LEU A 164 -17.48 20.13 6.28
CA LEU A 164 -18.51 19.10 6.40
C LEU A 164 -19.74 19.44 5.55
N ALA A 165 -20.19 20.69 5.61
CA ALA A 165 -21.30 21.16 4.77
C ALA A 165 -20.93 21.09 3.28
N ARG A 166 -19.70 21.47 2.91
CA ARG A 166 -19.20 21.31 1.53
C ARG A 166 -19.18 19.85 1.08
N LEU A 167 -18.71 18.94 1.94
CA LEU A 167 -18.71 17.52 1.66
C LEU A 167 -20.13 16.98 1.49
N ALA A 168 -21.08 17.41 2.33
CA ALA A 168 -22.50 17.08 2.21
C ALA A 168 -23.09 17.61 0.89
N ALA A 169 -22.84 18.89 0.54
CA ALA A 169 -23.29 19.51 -0.71
C ALA A 169 -22.73 18.80 -1.96
N LEU A 170 -21.49 18.29 -1.88
CA LEU A 170 -20.89 17.44 -2.91
C LEU A 170 -21.51 16.03 -2.95
N GLY A 171 -22.42 15.70 -2.02
CA GLY A 171 -23.05 14.38 -1.92
C GLY A 171 -22.13 13.29 -1.37
N GLY A 172 -21.08 13.67 -0.61
CA GLY A 172 -20.08 12.75 -0.07
C GLY A 172 -20.64 11.66 0.87
N PHE A 173 -21.80 11.91 1.50
CA PHE A 173 -22.51 10.94 2.35
C PHE A 173 -23.48 10.04 1.60
N GLY A 174 -23.68 10.24 0.30
CA GLY A 174 -24.43 9.33 -0.57
C GLY A 174 -23.67 8.03 -0.85
N ARG A 175 -24.26 7.16 -1.68
CA ARG A 175 -23.62 5.91 -2.11
C ARG A 175 -22.69 6.17 -3.29
N LEU A 176 -21.50 5.55 -3.27
CA LEU A 176 -20.45 5.74 -4.27
C LEU A 176 -20.95 5.37 -5.67
N ASP A 177 -21.49 4.16 -5.84
CA ASP A 177 -21.97 3.67 -7.14
C ASP A 177 -23.06 4.58 -7.72
N ALA A 178 -24.10 4.91 -6.93
CA ALA A 178 -25.15 5.83 -7.34
C ALA A 178 -24.62 7.24 -7.67
N ARG A 179 -23.56 7.68 -7.01
CA ARG A 179 -22.97 8.99 -7.28
C ARG A 179 -22.18 9.01 -8.58
N ILE A 180 -21.37 8.00 -8.84
CA ILE A 180 -20.63 7.82 -10.10
C ILE A 180 -21.61 7.65 -11.26
N GLY A 181 -22.70 6.90 -11.09
CA GLY A 181 -23.75 6.71 -12.08
C GLY A 181 -24.47 7.98 -12.52
N ARG A 182 -24.34 9.11 -11.79
CA ARG A 182 -24.84 10.42 -12.25
C ARG A 182 -23.95 11.08 -13.30
N PHE A 183 -22.74 10.62 -13.45
CA PHE A 183 -21.77 11.15 -14.40
C PHE A 183 -21.57 10.23 -15.59
N LEU A 184 -21.57 8.91 -15.34
CA LEU A 184 -21.24 7.87 -16.30
C LEU A 184 -22.39 6.85 -16.38
N SER A 185 -22.83 6.54 -17.60
CA SER A 185 -23.91 5.57 -17.87
C SER A 185 -23.34 4.19 -18.15
N ASP A 186 -22.18 4.10 -18.84
CA ASP A 186 -21.50 2.84 -19.16
C ASP A 186 -21.04 2.15 -17.87
N GLU A 187 -21.47 0.91 -17.65
CA GLU A 187 -21.18 0.14 -16.46
C GLU A 187 -19.69 -0.15 -16.32
N ARG A 188 -18.98 -0.41 -17.43
CA ARG A 188 -17.54 -0.68 -17.45
C ARG A 188 -16.77 0.54 -16.96
N LEU A 189 -17.12 1.75 -17.41
CA LEU A 189 -16.55 2.98 -16.91
C LEU A 189 -16.85 3.20 -15.44
N ARG A 190 -18.08 2.88 -14.98
CA ARG A 190 -18.40 2.96 -13.53
C ARG A 190 -17.52 2.04 -12.70
N ARG A 191 -17.20 0.83 -13.17
CA ARG A 191 -16.26 -0.09 -12.49
C ARG A 191 -14.89 0.54 -12.32
N VAL A 192 -14.35 1.21 -13.34
CA VAL A 192 -13.05 1.91 -13.31
C VAL A 192 -12.97 2.96 -12.20
N PHE A 193 -14.07 3.65 -11.90
CA PHE A 193 -14.10 4.71 -10.87
C PHE A 193 -14.73 4.28 -9.54
N THR A 194 -15.01 2.99 -9.36
CA THR A 194 -15.60 2.45 -8.12
C THR A 194 -14.86 1.24 -7.55
N PHE A 195 -13.99 0.55 -8.32
CA PHE A 195 -13.28 -0.63 -7.82
C PHE A 195 -12.41 -0.31 -6.59
N GLN A 196 -11.97 0.93 -6.45
CA GLN A 196 -11.20 1.41 -5.30
C GLN A 196 -11.94 1.26 -3.97
N ALA A 197 -13.26 1.09 -3.98
CA ALA A 197 -14.04 0.75 -2.80
C ALA A 197 -13.58 -0.57 -2.15
N LEU A 198 -12.97 -1.48 -2.94
CA LEU A 198 -12.37 -2.71 -2.44
C LEU A 198 -11.22 -2.43 -1.47
N TYR A 199 -10.40 -1.41 -1.73
CA TYR A 199 -9.34 -0.97 -0.82
C TYR A 199 -9.91 -0.48 0.52
N ALA A 200 -11.11 0.13 0.48
CA ALA A 200 -11.84 0.51 1.68
C ALA A 200 -12.56 -0.68 2.36
N GLY A 201 -12.55 -1.86 1.74
CA GLY A 201 -13.19 -3.07 2.25
C GLY A 201 -14.71 -3.02 2.27
N VAL A 202 -15.32 -2.25 1.35
CA VAL A 202 -16.78 -2.02 1.30
C VAL A 202 -17.24 -2.08 -0.17
N PRO A 203 -18.36 -2.77 -0.48
CA PRO A 203 -18.93 -2.75 -1.83
C PRO A 203 -19.26 -1.33 -2.30
N PRO A 204 -19.08 -0.97 -3.59
CA PRO A 204 -19.41 0.35 -4.13
C PRO A 204 -20.84 0.81 -3.81
N ALA A 205 -21.81 -0.11 -3.87
CA ALA A 205 -23.21 0.15 -3.54
C ALA A 205 -23.45 0.50 -2.05
N ARG A 206 -22.50 0.23 -1.16
CA ARG A 206 -22.55 0.53 0.28
C ARG A 206 -21.55 1.55 0.73
N ALA A 207 -20.48 1.76 -0.04
CA ALA A 207 -19.45 2.74 0.23
C ALA A 207 -20.03 4.16 0.21
N LEU A 208 -19.51 5.04 1.07
CA LEU A 208 -19.82 6.45 0.97
C LEU A 208 -19.17 7.05 -0.29
N ALA A 209 -19.85 7.96 -0.95
CA ALA A 209 -19.30 8.69 -2.10
C ALA A 209 -18.03 9.48 -1.76
N ALA A 210 -17.82 9.79 -0.48
CA ALA A 210 -16.57 10.34 0.04
C ALA A 210 -15.34 9.50 -0.34
N TYR A 211 -15.47 8.17 -0.48
CA TYR A 211 -14.38 7.29 -0.87
C TYR A 211 -13.98 7.39 -2.34
N ALA A 212 -14.74 8.11 -3.17
CA ALA A 212 -14.27 8.48 -4.51
C ALA A 212 -12.97 9.29 -4.50
N VAL A 213 -12.56 9.81 -3.34
CA VAL A 213 -11.23 10.42 -3.17
C VAL A 213 -10.09 9.45 -3.52
N ILE A 214 -10.29 8.14 -3.38
CA ILE A 214 -9.29 7.13 -3.77
C ILE A 214 -9.17 7.10 -5.30
N ALA A 215 -10.31 7.16 -6.02
CA ALA A 215 -10.29 7.29 -7.49
C ALA A 215 -9.60 8.60 -7.93
N TYR A 216 -9.72 9.70 -7.18
CA TYR A 216 -8.92 10.90 -7.43
C TYR A 216 -7.42 10.62 -7.34
N MET A 217 -6.97 9.90 -6.30
CA MET A 217 -5.55 9.60 -6.09
C MET A 217 -4.97 8.80 -7.28
N ASP A 218 -5.72 7.82 -7.79
CA ASP A 218 -5.28 6.93 -8.86
C ASP A 218 -5.37 7.60 -10.24
N THR A 219 -6.51 8.25 -10.53
CA THR A 219 -6.86 8.65 -11.91
C THR A 219 -6.61 10.13 -12.20
N VAL A 220 -6.36 10.94 -11.17
CA VAL A 220 -6.15 12.40 -11.32
C VAL A 220 -4.79 12.83 -10.82
N ALA A 221 -4.38 12.37 -9.62
CA ALA A 221 -3.09 12.73 -9.04
C ALA A 221 -1.91 11.98 -9.69
N GLY A 222 -2.18 10.83 -10.30
CA GLY A 222 -1.20 10.02 -10.99
C GLY A 222 -0.65 8.86 -10.17
N VAL A 223 -0.14 7.87 -10.90
CA VAL A 223 0.47 6.66 -10.36
C VAL A 223 1.95 6.65 -10.74
N TYR A 224 2.77 6.32 -9.77
CA TYR A 224 4.22 6.28 -9.90
C TYR A 224 4.75 4.93 -9.46
N PHE A 225 5.88 4.54 -10.04
CA PHE A 225 6.64 3.37 -9.62
C PHE A 225 8.06 3.79 -9.24
N PRO A 226 8.51 3.52 -8.01
CA PRO A 226 9.89 3.79 -7.60
C PRO A 226 10.86 2.85 -8.33
N ARG A 227 11.97 3.38 -8.87
CA ARG A 227 13.03 2.51 -9.40
C ARG A 227 13.59 1.62 -8.28
N GLY A 228 13.73 0.34 -8.56
CA GLY A 228 14.10 -0.67 -7.58
C GLY A 228 12.93 -1.26 -6.80
N GLY A 229 11.67 -0.96 -7.21
CA GLY A 229 10.44 -1.48 -6.60
C GLY A 229 9.87 -0.57 -5.52
N MET A 230 8.70 -0.93 -5.03
CA MET A 230 8.00 -0.18 -3.97
C MET A 230 8.78 -0.15 -2.66
N HIS A 231 9.59 -1.17 -2.38
CA HIS A 231 10.45 -1.22 -1.19
C HIS A 231 11.55 -0.13 -1.19
N ALA A 232 11.85 0.49 -2.33
CA ALA A 232 12.79 1.62 -2.38
C ALA A 232 12.34 2.78 -1.49
N LEU A 233 11.02 3.00 -1.34
CA LEU A 233 10.48 4.06 -0.48
C LEU A 233 10.79 3.83 1.01
N PRO A 234 10.37 2.73 1.67
CA PRO A 234 10.68 2.54 3.09
C PRO A 234 12.18 2.42 3.35
N ARG A 235 12.98 1.89 2.42
CA ARG A 235 14.44 1.87 2.53
C ARG A 235 15.00 3.29 2.58
N ALA A 236 14.63 4.15 1.64
CA ALA A 236 15.07 5.54 1.61
C ALA A 236 14.62 6.33 2.86
N MET A 237 13.39 6.05 3.38
CA MET A 237 12.91 6.65 4.63
C MET A 237 13.74 6.20 5.84
N ALA A 238 14.11 4.93 5.92
CA ALA A 238 14.96 4.40 6.98
C ALA A 238 16.37 5.00 6.92
N GLU A 239 16.96 5.09 5.72
CA GLU A 239 18.26 5.74 5.50
C GLU A 239 18.22 7.23 5.90
N ALA A 240 17.14 7.95 5.55
CA ALA A 240 16.95 9.35 5.95
C ALA A 240 16.80 9.49 7.48
N ALA A 241 16.09 8.57 8.13
CA ALA A 241 15.94 8.56 9.59
C ALA A 241 17.28 8.28 10.27
N ALA A 242 18.07 7.32 9.80
CA ALA A 242 19.41 7.03 10.30
C ALA A 242 20.34 8.24 10.15
N ALA A 243 20.35 8.88 8.97
CA ALA A 243 21.13 10.08 8.71
C ALA A 243 20.74 11.26 9.62
N ALA A 244 19.48 11.32 10.03
CA ALA A 244 18.96 12.31 10.99
C ALA A 244 19.16 11.90 12.46
N GLY A 245 19.87 10.80 12.75
CA GLY A 245 20.26 10.37 14.10
C GLY A 245 19.29 9.39 14.76
N ALA A 246 18.43 8.69 14.01
CA ALA A 246 17.65 7.59 14.56
C ALA A 246 18.52 6.37 14.87
N ASP A 247 18.25 5.71 16.00
CA ASP A 247 18.75 4.39 16.32
C ASP A 247 17.79 3.34 15.71
N LEU A 248 18.23 2.67 14.63
CA LEU A 248 17.43 1.64 13.93
C LEU A 248 17.88 0.25 14.38
N ARG A 249 16.95 -0.53 14.92
CA ARG A 249 17.20 -1.87 15.46
C ARG A 249 16.32 -2.88 14.74
N TYR A 250 16.91 -3.62 13.83
CA TYR A 250 16.29 -4.70 13.07
C TYR A 250 16.47 -6.06 13.75
N GLY A 251 15.68 -7.07 13.36
CA GLY A 251 15.72 -8.42 13.94
C GLY A 251 15.35 -8.45 15.42
N GLN A 252 14.66 -7.43 15.94
CA GLN A 252 14.35 -7.29 17.36
C GLN A 252 12.84 -7.23 17.62
N PRO A 253 12.15 -8.37 17.74
CA PRO A 253 10.72 -8.39 18.07
C PRO A 253 10.49 -7.81 19.47
N VAL A 254 9.52 -6.89 19.54
CA VAL A 254 9.06 -6.35 20.82
C VAL A 254 8.17 -7.37 21.51
N THR A 255 8.58 -7.83 22.67
CA THR A 255 7.89 -8.89 23.44
C THR A 255 6.93 -8.32 24.48
N ARG A 256 7.24 -7.18 25.08
CA ARG A 256 6.39 -6.52 26.09
C ARG A 256 6.71 -5.02 26.24
N LEU A 257 5.78 -4.31 26.88
CA LEU A 257 5.94 -2.93 27.30
C LEU A 257 5.96 -2.86 28.84
N GLU A 258 6.95 -2.22 29.40
CA GLU A 258 6.99 -1.91 30.84
C GLU A 258 6.18 -0.65 31.12
N ARG A 259 5.44 -0.65 32.20
CA ARG A 259 4.57 0.47 32.58
C ARG A 259 4.69 0.80 34.06
N SER A 260 4.55 2.09 34.35
CA SER A 260 4.32 2.60 35.70
C SER A 260 3.03 3.42 35.66
N GLY A 261 1.98 2.94 36.35
CA GLY A 261 0.65 3.52 36.23
C GLY A 261 0.11 3.51 34.80
N GLY A 262 -0.26 4.66 34.27
CA GLY A 262 -0.75 4.85 32.89
C GLY A 262 0.37 5.04 31.85
N ARG A 263 1.63 5.13 32.24
CA ARG A 263 2.76 5.44 31.34
C ARG A 263 3.54 4.19 30.95
N VAL A 264 3.91 4.09 29.69
CA VAL A 264 4.96 3.17 29.21
C VAL A 264 6.32 3.79 29.55
N THR A 265 7.17 3.02 30.22
CA THR A 265 8.50 3.47 30.67
C THR A 265 9.64 2.83 29.90
N ALA A 266 9.37 1.67 29.28
CA ALA A 266 10.33 1.01 28.39
C ALA A 266 9.63 0.06 27.39
N VAL A 267 10.30 -0.17 26.29
CA VAL A 267 10.04 -1.24 25.33
C VAL A 267 11.06 -2.35 25.57
N VAL A 268 10.61 -3.61 25.58
CA VAL A 268 11.46 -4.77 25.82
C VAL A 268 11.47 -5.66 24.59
N THR A 269 12.67 -6.02 24.16
CA THR A 269 12.98 -6.98 23.11
C THR A 269 13.81 -8.12 23.68
N ASP A 270 14.09 -9.14 22.90
CA ASP A 270 15.00 -10.22 23.28
C ASP A 270 16.45 -9.72 23.46
N ALA A 271 16.82 -8.61 22.77
CA ALA A 271 18.14 -7.97 22.90
C ALA A 271 18.24 -7.02 24.12
N GLY A 272 17.15 -6.79 24.85
CA GLY A 272 17.17 -6.00 26.07
C GLY A 272 16.06 -4.95 26.18
N ARG A 273 16.27 -4.06 27.14
CA ARG A 273 15.34 -3.03 27.59
C ARG A 273 15.69 -1.66 26.99
N ILE A 274 14.71 -0.98 26.39
CA ILE A 274 14.87 0.34 25.77
C ILE A 274 13.98 1.34 26.53
N PRO A 275 14.55 2.21 27.38
CA PRO A 275 13.78 3.21 28.12
C PRO A 275 13.18 4.26 27.18
N CYS A 276 11.93 4.69 27.44
CA CYS A 276 11.25 5.69 26.62
C CYS A 276 10.38 6.62 27.47
N ASP A 277 10.16 7.83 26.94
CA ASP A 277 9.24 8.82 27.50
C ASP A 277 7.88 8.74 26.79
N ALA A 278 7.87 8.31 25.50
CA ALA A 278 6.68 8.01 24.72
C ALA A 278 6.94 6.83 23.76
N VAL A 279 5.87 6.13 23.36
CA VAL A 279 5.94 5.03 22.41
C VAL A 279 4.92 5.20 21.28
N VAL A 280 5.37 5.00 20.03
CA VAL A 280 4.51 4.90 18.85
C VAL A 280 4.43 3.43 18.45
N LEU A 281 3.21 2.87 18.40
CA LEU A 281 2.98 1.47 18.08
C LEU A 281 2.38 1.37 16.68
N THR A 282 3.05 0.67 15.77
CA THR A 282 2.61 0.49 14.39
C THR A 282 2.23 -0.95 14.00
N PRO A 283 2.44 -1.98 14.83
CA PRO A 283 1.87 -3.29 14.60
C PRO A 283 0.34 -3.21 14.45
N ASP A 284 -0.26 -4.21 13.79
CA ASP A 284 -1.71 -4.23 13.64
C ASP A 284 -2.42 -4.22 15.01
N LEU A 285 -3.64 -3.70 15.06
CA LEU A 285 -4.35 -3.39 16.31
C LEU A 285 -4.36 -4.54 17.33
N PRO A 286 -4.62 -5.81 16.96
CA PRO A 286 -4.60 -6.90 17.93
C PRO A 286 -3.24 -7.06 18.61
N VAL A 287 -2.15 -6.90 17.86
CA VAL A 287 -0.78 -6.99 18.40
C VAL A 287 -0.48 -5.79 19.28
N ALA A 288 -0.78 -4.57 18.82
CA ALA A 288 -0.58 -3.33 19.57
C ALA A 288 -1.34 -3.34 20.92
N TYR A 289 -2.60 -3.76 20.90
CA TYR A 289 -3.40 -3.85 22.12
C TYR A 289 -2.93 -4.96 23.07
N ARG A 290 -2.43 -6.08 22.53
CA ARG A 290 -1.82 -7.16 23.34
C ARG A 290 -0.57 -6.64 24.05
N LEU A 291 0.34 -5.94 23.36
CA LEU A 291 1.52 -5.33 23.95
C LEU A 291 1.16 -4.33 25.06
N LEU A 292 0.08 -3.60 24.90
CA LEU A 292 -0.44 -2.67 25.90
C LEU A 292 -1.15 -3.36 27.09
N GLY A 293 -1.41 -4.68 27.00
CA GLY A 293 -2.24 -5.39 27.97
C GLY A 293 -3.65 -4.79 28.07
N ARG A 294 -4.23 -4.36 26.93
CA ARG A 294 -5.51 -3.66 26.83
C ARG A 294 -6.39 -4.32 25.78
N ARG A 295 -7.67 -3.98 25.81
CA ARG A 295 -8.64 -4.32 24.75
C ARG A 295 -9.15 -3.04 24.09
N PRO A 296 -9.48 -3.05 22.80
CA PRO A 296 -10.13 -1.92 22.15
C PRO A 296 -11.42 -1.56 22.89
N HIS A 297 -11.56 -0.30 23.28
CA HIS A 297 -12.80 0.18 23.91
C HIS A 297 -13.80 0.56 22.81
N ARG A 298 -14.58 -0.42 22.34
CA ARG A 298 -15.61 -0.24 21.32
C ARG A 298 -16.87 -1.02 21.72
N PRO A 299 -18.07 -0.44 21.52
CA PRO A 299 -19.31 -1.16 21.78
C PRO A 299 -19.57 -2.30 20.77
N LEU A 300 -19.04 -2.17 19.56
CA LEU A 300 -19.13 -3.18 18.50
C LEU A 300 -17.71 -3.63 18.09
N GLY A 301 -17.56 -4.91 17.78
CA GLY A 301 -16.33 -5.47 17.21
C GLY A 301 -15.93 -4.76 15.92
N LEU A 302 -14.65 -4.81 15.59
CA LEU A 302 -14.17 -4.33 14.30
C LEU A 302 -14.58 -5.31 13.21
N ARG A 303 -15.09 -4.78 12.11
CA ARG A 303 -15.23 -5.52 10.84
C ARG A 303 -13.97 -5.30 10.04
N HIS A 304 -13.38 -6.39 9.57
CA HIS A 304 -12.17 -6.33 8.77
C HIS A 304 -12.50 -6.30 7.27
N SER A 305 -11.60 -5.73 6.49
CA SER A 305 -11.67 -5.73 5.03
C SER A 305 -11.57 -7.17 4.49
N PRO A 306 -12.05 -7.46 3.28
CA PRO A 306 -11.66 -8.67 2.58
C PRO A 306 -10.15 -8.85 2.58
N SER A 307 -9.69 -10.07 2.40
CA SER A 307 -8.28 -10.41 2.26
C SER A 307 -7.88 -10.47 0.78
N ALA A 308 -6.70 -10.99 0.51
CA ALA A 308 -6.21 -11.28 -0.82
C ALA A 308 -5.36 -12.55 -0.82
N VAL A 309 -5.49 -13.32 -1.89
CA VAL A 309 -4.47 -14.27 -2.33
C VAL A 309 -3.56 -13.53 -3.30
N VAL A 310 -2.27 -13.67 -3.12
CA VAL A 310 -1.26 -13.07 -4.00
C VAL A 310 -0.34 -14.17 -4.51
N LEU A 311 -0.27 -14.29 -5.84
CA LEU A 311 0.72 -15.13 -6.50
C LEU A 311 1.81 -14.22 -7.08
N HIS A 312 3.02 -14.36 -6.57
CA HIS A 312 4.22 -13.80 -7.18
C HIS A 312 4.77 -14.85 -8.15
N ALA A 313 4.95 -14.50 -9.41
CA ALA A 313 5.41 -15.42 -10.43
C ALA A 313 6.55 -14.81 -11.24
N GLY A 314 7.70 -15.48 -11.23
CA GLY A 314 8.80 -15.25 -12.16
C GLY A 314 8.59 -16.09 -13.41
N THR A 315 8.62 -15.47 -14.61
CA THR A 315 8.29 -16.13 -15.87
C THR A 315 9.38 -15.95 -16.91
N ASP A 316 9.49 -16.91 -17.84
CA ASP A 316 10.40 -16.88 -18.98
C ASP A 316 9.89 -16.02 -20.15
N ARG A 317 8.62 -15.63 -20.11
CA ARG A 317 7.94 -14.80 -21.13
C ARG A 317 7.00 -13.78 -20.53
N THR A 318 6.52 -12.88 -21.37
CA THR A 318 5.50 -11.89 -21.04
C THR A 318 4.41 -11.84 -22.11
N TRP A 319 3.29 -11.19 -21.79
CA TRP A 319 2.16 -11.01 -22.68
C TRP A 319 2.05 -9.52 -23.08
N PRO A 320 2.14 -9.18 -24.39
CA PRO A 320 2.23 -7.78 -24.86
C PRO A 320 1.04 -6.90 -24.46
N HIS A 321 -0.13 -7.51 -24.25
CA HIS A 321 -1.32 -6.77 -23.84
C HIS A 321 -1.34 -6.36 -22.37
N LEU A 322 -0.43 -6.87 -21.53
CA LEU A 322 -0.31 -6.44 -20.14
C LEU A 322 0.42 -5.09 -20.05
N ALA A 323 -0.21 -4.10 -19.44
CA ALA A 323 0.43 -2.88 -18.97
C ALA A 323 1.24 -3.16 -17.69
N HIS A 324 1.89 -2.13 -17.11
CA HIS A 324 2.49 -2.27 -15.78
C HIS A 324 1.46 -2.76 -14.75
N HIS A 325 0.30 -2.10 -14.71
CA HIS A 325 -0.88 -2.57 -13.98
C HIS A 325 -2.00 -2.91 -14.96
N THR A 326 -2.55 -4.10 -14.85
CA THR A 326 -3.72 -4.53 -15.60
C THR A 326 -4.77 -5.04 -14.62
N ILE A 327 -5.97 -4.46 -14.66
CA ILE A 327 -7.11 -4.94 -13.89
C ILE A 327 -8.01 -5.70 -14.86
N SER A 328 -8.13 -7.00 -14.65
CA SER A 328 -9.01 -7.87 -15.41
C SER A 328 -10.33 -8.03 -14.66
N PHE A 329 -11.38 -7.35 -15.12
CA PHE A 329 -12.71 -7.39 -14.53
C PHE A 329 -13.49 -8.61 -15.01
N GLY A 330 -14.01 -9.39 -14.05
CA GLY A 330 -15.02 -10.43 -14.35
C GLY A 330 -16.37 -9.82 -14.74
N ALA A 331 -17.27 -10.62 -15.30
CA ALA A 331 -18.64 -10.19 -15.64
C ALA A 331 -19.48 -9.95 -14.37
N ALA A 332 -19.31 -10.78 -13.34
CA ALA A 332 -20.14 -10.84 -12.14
C ALA A 332 -19.78 -9.79 -11.08
N TRP A 333 -19.68 -8.50 -11.47
CA TRP A 333 -19.19 -7.41 -10.61
C TRP A 333 -19.90 -7.28 -9.26
N HIS A 334 -21.22 -7.28 -9.23
CA HIS A 334 -21.97 -7.13 -7.97
C HIS A 334 -21.91 -8.38 -7.10
N THR A 335 -22.01 -9.57 -7.70
CA THR A 335 -21.94 -10.86 -7.03
C THR A 335 -20.59 -11.04 -6.32
N THR A 336 -19.51 -10.66 -6.96
CA THR A 336 -18.15 -10.70 -6.40
C THR A 336 -18.05 -10.00 -5.04
N PHE A 337 -18.65 -8.82 -4.90
CA PHE A 337 -18.64 -8.12 -3.60
C PHE A 337 -19.49 -8.82 -2.53
N ASP A 338 -20.61 -9.39 -2.88
CA ASP A 338 -21.44 -10.15 -1.93
C ASP A 338 -20.73 -11.44 -1.49
N GLU A 339 -20.06 -12.15 -2.39
CA GLU A 339 -19.21 -13.30 -2.09
C GLU A 339 -18.11 -12.93 -1.09
N LEU A 340 -17.35 -11.87 -1.36
CA LEU A 340 -16.21 -11.43 -0.55
C LEU A 340 -16.60 -10.85 0.81
N THR A 341 -17.75 -10.18 0.94
CA THR A 341 -18.07 -9.37 2.13
C THR A 341 -19.23 -9.89 2.98
N ARG A 342 -19.98 -10.87 2.49
CA ARG A 342 -21.19 -11.41 3.14
C ARG A 342 -21.22 -12.93 3.16
N ALA A 343 -21.09 -13.58 1.98
CA ALA A 343 -21.13 -15.03 1.86
C ALA A 343 -19.86 -15.70 2.43
N GLY A 344 -18.73 -14.99 2.41
CA GLY A 344 -17.46 -15.54 2.85
C GLY A 344 -16.93 -16.61 1.89
N SER A 345 -17.30 -16.56 0.62
CA SER A 345 -16.87 -17.47 -0.44
C SER A 345 -15.84 -16.83 -1.37
N LEU A 346 -15.06 -17.67 -2.05
CA LEU A 346 -14.19 -17.21 -3.14
C LEU A 346 -15.05 -16.69 -4.29
N MET A 347 -14.45 -15.81 -5.11
CA MET A 347 -15.14 -15.25 -6.28
C MET A 347 -15.43 -16.35 -7.31
N SER A 348 -16.68 -16.45 -7.71
CA SER A 348 -17.12 -17.35 -8.78
C SER A 348 -16.66 -16.90 -10.17
N ASP A 349 -16.48 -15.59 -10.34
CA ASP A 349 -15.94 -14.95 -11.54
C ASP A 349 -14.92 -13.87 -11.10
N PRO A 350 -13.64 -14.24 -10.98
CA PRO A 350 -12.65 -13.39 -10.34
C PRO A 350 -12.34 -12.10 -11.10
N SER A 351 -12.33 -10.97 -10.38
CA SER A 351 -11.67 -9.75 -10.86
C SER A 351 -10.27 -9.71 -10.28
N LEU A 352 -9.26 -9.56 -11.15
CA LEU A 352 -7.84 -9.75 -10.81
C LEU A 352 -7.03 -8.49 -11.09
N LEU A 353 -6.05 -8.20 -10.22
CA LEU A 353 -4.99 -7.26 -10.53
C LEU A 353 -3.75 -8.05 -10.95
N VAL A 354 -3.23 -7.76 -12.13
CA VAL A 354 -1.93 -8.26 -12.61
C VAL A 354 -0.99 -7.07 -12.71
N THR A 355 0.05 -7.06 -11.90
CA THR A 355 1.11 -6.05 -11.97
C THR A 355 2.37 -6.70 -12.53
N ARG A 356 2.97 -6.07 -13.55
CA ARG A 356 4.21 -6.48 -14.17
C ARG A 356 5.28 -5.41 -13.93
N PRO A 357 5.96 -5.39 -12.77
CA PRO A 357 6.90 -4.34 -12.43
C PRO A 357 8.11 -4.30 -13.37
N THR A 358 8.50 -5.45 -13.95
CA THR A 358 9.57 -5.54 -14.96
C THR A 358 9.24 -4.85 -16.28
N ALA A 359 7.99 -4.42 -16.53
CA ALA A 359 7.65 -3.55 -17.64
C ALA A 359 8.27 -2.15 -17.49
N THR A 360 8.53 -1.73 -16.26
CA THR A 360 9.06 -0.39 -15.94
C THR A 360 10.49 -0.47 -15.42
N ASP A 361 10.81 -1.50 -14.65
CA ASP A 361 12.16 -1.75 -14.12
C ASP A 361 12.60 -3.20 -14.38
N PRO A 362 13.23 -3.48 -15.53
CA PRO A 362 13.70 -4.83 -15.86
C PRO A 362 14.69 -5.40 -14.83
N GLY A 363 15.40 -4.54 -14.10
CA GLY A 363 16.36 -4.96 -13.08
C GLY A 363 15.76 -5.66 -11.86
N LEU A 364 14.44 -5.81 -11.78
CA LEU A 364 13.76 -6.56 -10.71
C LEU A 364 13.71 -8.07 -10.95
N ALA A 365 14.14 -8.54 -12.13
CA ALA A 365 14.21 -9.95 -12.49
C ALA A 365 15.58 -10.27 -13.11
N PRO A 366 15.97 -11.55 -13.19
CA PRO A 366 17.14 -11.98 -13.96
C PRO A 366 17.02 -11.56 -15.45
N PRO A 367 18.14 -11.42 -16.19
CA PRO A 367 18.10 -11.03 -17.60
C PRO A 367 17.18 -11.93 -18.44
N GLY A 368 16.28 -11.33 -19.22
CA GLY A 368 15.31 -12.03 -20.05
C GLY A 368 14.14 -12.67 -19.30
N ARG A 369 14.02 -12.39 -18.02
CA ARG A 369 12.91 -12.86 -17.16
C ARG A 369 11.96 -11.73 -16.81
N HIS A 370 10.75 -12.10 -16.41
CA HIS A 370 9.68 -11.17 -16.07
C HIS A 370 9.08 -11.52 -14.71
N LEU A 371 8.67 -10.49 -13.98
CA LEU A 371 8.01 -10.64 -12.68
C LEU A 371 6.55 -10.22 -12.80
N HIS A 372 5.66 -11.06 -12.26
CA HIS A 372 4.23 -10.80 -12.17
C HIS A 372 3.78 -10.88 -10.71
N TYR A 373 2.98 -9.91 -10.30
CA TYR A 373 2.25 -9.87 -9.04
C TYR A 373 0.77 -10.00 -9.38
N ILE A 374 0.18 -11.14 -9.05
CA ILE A 374 -1.22 -11.47 -9.36
C ILE A 374 -2.00 -11.47 -8.06
N LEU A 375 -2.93 -10.52 -7.91
CA LEU A 375 -3.75 -10.40 -6.72
C LEU A 375 -5.20 -10.73 -7.03
N ALA A 376 -5.73 -11.70 -6.27
CA ALA A 376 -7.13 -12.06 -6.24
C ALA A 376 -7.73 -11.68 -4.87
N PRO A 377 -8.70 -10.76 -4.80
CA PRO A 377 -9.45 -10.54 -3.58
C PRO A 377 -10.12 -11.83 -3.09
N CYS A 378 -10.13 -12.05 -1.78
CA CYS A 378 -10.79 -13.19 -1.17
C CYS A 378 -11.39 -12.81 0.19
N PRO A 379 -12.28 -13.62 0.79
CA PRO A 379 -12.78 -13.38 2.13
C PRO A 379 -11.65 -13.37 3.16
N ASN A 380 -11.82 -12.58 4.20
CA ASN A 380 -10.96 -12.66 5.38
C ASN A 380 -11.34 -13.86 6.26
N THR A 381 -10.49 -14.19 7.25
CA THR A 381 -10.68 -15.37 8.11
C THR A 381 -11.78 -15.22 9.17
N ASP A 382 -12.40 -14.03 9.33
CA ASP A 382 -13.54 -13.84 10.22
C ASP A 382 -14.85 -14.34 9.61
N ILE A 383 -14.99 -14.29 8.27
CA ILE A 383 -16.24 -14.63 7.56
C ILE A 383 -16.06 -15.74 6.53
N GLY A 384 -14.85 -16.00 6.08
CA GLY A 384 -14.48 -17.01 5.09
C GLY A 384 -13.73 -18.20 5.71
N PRO A 385 -13.02 -18.97 4.89
CA PRO A 385 -12.21 -20.10 5.35
C PRO A 385 -11.21 -19.69 6.43
N GLY A 386 -11.17 -20.45 7.53
CA GLY A 386 -10.20 -20.24 8.59
C GLY A 386 -8.77 -20.51 8.12
N PRO A 387 -7.74 -20.06 8.89
CA PRO A 387 -6.34 -20.19 8.46
C PRO A 387 -5.93 -21.60 8.08
N ALA A 388 -6.37 -22.64 8.83
CA ALA A 388 -6.01 -24.02 8.56
C ALA A 388 -6.54 -24.57 7.22
N ALA A 389 -7.64 -24.03 6.70
CA ALA A 389 -8.21 -24.49 5.43
C ALA A 389 -7.36 -24.09 4.21
N TRP A 390 -6.49 -23.10 4.36
CA TRP A 390 -5.71 -22.55 3.26
C TRP A 390 -4.54 -23.45 2.81
N SER A 391 -4.14 -24.44 3.63
CA SER A 391 -3.17 -25.46 3.24
C SER A 391 -3.62 -26.22 1.98
N ASP A 392 -4.92 -26.57 1.91
CA ASP A 392 -5.50 -27.29 0.79
C ASP A 392 -6.15 -26.38 -0.24
N LEU A 393 -6.80 -25.31 0.24
CA LEU A 393 -7.53 -24.37 -0.61
C LEU A 393 -6.58 -23.50 -1.45
N GLY A 394 -5.45 -23.08 -0.88
CA GLY A 394 -4.49 -22.18 -1.54
C GLY A 394 -4.01 -22.70 -2.88
N PRO A 395 -3.42 -23.92 -2.95
CA PRO A 395 -2.96 -24.50 -4.22
C PRO A 395 -4.09 -24.67 -5.24
N ARG A 396 -5.27 -25.16 -4.82
CA ARG A 396 -6.43 -25.32 -5.72
C ARG A 396 -6.93 -23.98 -6.27
N TYR A 397 -6.89 -22.93 -5.43
CA TYR A 397 -7.29 -21.61 -5.89
C TYR A 397 -6.25 -20.98 -6.82
N ARG A 398 -4.95 -21.18 -6.55
CA ARG A 398 -3.86 -20.85 -7.48
C ARG A 398 -4.12 -21.42 -8.87
N ASP A 399 -4.41 -22.73 -8.98
CA ASP A 399 -4.69 -23.39 -10.26
C ASP A 399 -5.95 -22.82 -10.94
N THR A 400 -6.95 -22.45 -10.15
CA THR A 400 -8.16 -21.80 -10.67
C THR A 400 -7.84 -20.41 -11.25
N LEU A 401 -6.99 -19.63 -10.56
CA LEU A 401 -6.56 -18.31 -11.02
C LEU A 401 -5.74 -18.40 -12.30
N LEU A 402 -4.83 -19.36 -12.41
CA LEU A 402 -4.01 -19.54 -13.62
C LEU A 402 -4.87 -19.94 -14.82
N ARG A 403 -5.81 -20.90 -14.67
CA ARG A 403 -6.77 -21.24 -15.74
C ARG A 403 -7.60 -20.03 -16.17
N GLU A 404 -8.00 -19.18 -15.21
CA GLU A 404 -8.76 -17.98 -15.53
C GLU A 404 -7.92 -16.94 -16.28
N LEU A 405 -6.66 -16.75 -15.90
CA LEU A 405 -5.73 -15.87 -16.60
C LEU A 405 -5.43 -16.37 -18.02
N GLU A 406 -5.24 -17.68 -18.18
CA GLU A 406 -5.04 -18.30 -19.49
C GLU A 406 -6.26 -18.05 -20.40
N ARG A 407 -7.47 -18.28 -19.89
CA ARG A 407 -8.73 -18.00 -20.60
C ARG A 407 -8.89 -16.51 -20.99
N ARG A 408 -8.21 -15.61 -20.28
CA ARG A 408 -8.18 -14.16 -20.53
C ARG A 408 -6.98 -13.69 -21.35
N GLY A 409 -6.28 -14.60 -22.01
CA GLY A 409 -5.22 -14.31 -22.97
C GLY A 409 -3.80 -14.33 -22.43
N LEU A 410 -3.56 -14.88 -21.22
CA LEU A 410 -2.22 -15.19 -20.76
C LEU A 410 -1.86 -16.63 -21.11
N ASP A 411 -1.92 -16.94 -22.42
CA ASP A 411 -1.72 -18.29 -22.96
C ASP A 411 -0.40 -18.90 -22.46
N GLY A 412 -0.47 -20.11 -21.90
CA GLY A 412 0.66 -20.87 -21.40
C GLY A 412 1.30 -20.28 -20.13
N ILE A 413 0.56 -19.49 -19.33
CA ILE A 413 1.11 -18.85 -18.12
C ILE A 413 1.65 -19.88 -17.13
N GLU A 414 0.97 -20.99 -16.93
CA GLU A 414 1.43 -22.02 -15.98
C GLU A 414 2.78 -22.63 -16.41
N ALA A 415 2.94 -22.91 -17.70
CA ALA A 415 4.18 -23.44 -18.26
C ALA A 415 5.32 -22.41 -18.28
N ALA A 416 4.99 -21.11 -18.25
CA ALA A 416 5.96 -20.04 -18.24
C ALA A 416 6.52 -19.71 -16.85
N ILE A 417 5.88 -20.17 -15.79
CA ILE A 417 6.32 -19.91 -14.40
C ILE A 417 7.55 -20.78 -14.10
N GLU A 418 8.67 -20.13 -13.77
CA GLU A 418 9.90 -20.77 -13.31
C GLU A 418 10.04 -20.73 -11.79
N GLU A 419 9.57 -19.64 -11.17
CA GLU A 419 9.61 -19.41 -9.73
C GLU A 419 8.29 -18.83 -9.26
N GLU A 420 7.80 -19.28 -8.12
CA GLU A 420 6.56 -18.71 -7.55
C GLU A 420 6.54 -18.66 -6.02
N CYS A 421 5.78 -17.73 -5.51
CA CYS A 421 5.42 -17.65 -4.09
C CYS A 421 3.94 -17.30 -3.96
N LEU A 422 3.17 -18.21 -3.38
CA LEU A 422 1.75 -18.03 -3.09
C LEU A 422 1.58 -17.50 -1.66
N VAL A 423 0.93 -16.37 -1.50
CA VAL A 423 0.60 -15.77 -0.20
C VAL A 423 -0.92 -15.79 -0.02
N THR A 424 -1.37 -16.35 1.09
CA THR A 424 -2.78 -16.61 1.40
C THR A 424 -3.24 -15.86 2.66
N PRO A 425 -4.54 -15.84 3.00
CA PRO A 425 -5.01 -15.34 4.29
C PRO A 425 -4.38 -16.02 5.52
N ALA A 426 -3.93 -17.27 5.41
CA ALA A 426 -3.19 -17.93 6.48
C ALA A 426 -1.82 -17.26 6.71
N ASP A 427 -1.11 -16.91 5.65
CA ASP A 427 0.19 -16.25 5.73
C ASP A 427 0.05 -14.84 6.32
N TRP A 428 -0.98 -14.09 5.91
CA TRP A 428 -1.29 -12.80 6.52
C TRP A 428 -1.60 -12.94 8.01
N HIS A 429 -2.37 -13.97 8.39
CA HIS A 429 -2.69 -14.26 9.78
C HIS A 429 -1.43 -14.58 10.60
N ALA A 430 -0.55 -15.45 10.08
CA ALA A 430 0.71 -15.83 10.70
C ALA A 430 1.64 -14.63 10.92
N ARG A 431 1.62 -13.65 10.00
CA ARG A 431 2.35 -12.37 10.15
C ARG A 431 1.70 -11.42 11.16
N GLY A 432 0.59 -11.80 11.81
CA GLY A 432 -0.09 -11.02 12.84
C GLY A 432 -1.09 -9.98 12.30
N HIS A 433 -1.53 -10.10 11.05
CA HIS A 433 -2.58 -9.25 10.51
C HIS A 433 -3.95 -9.71 10.99
N ALA A 434 -4.74 -8.78 11.49
CA ALA A 434 -6.09 -9.05 11.98
C ALA A 434 -6.96 -9.70 10.90
N ALA A 435 -7.68 -10.75 11.25
CA ALA A 435 -8.54 -11.50 10.35
C ALA A 435 -7.84 -11.99 9.06
N GLY A 436 -6.53 -12.21 9.10
CA GLY A 436 -5.77 -12.66 7.93
C GLY A 436 -5.89 -11.73 6.73
N THR A 437 -6.01 -10.40 6.94
CA THR A 437 -6.08 -9.42 5.85
C THR A 437 -4.99 -8.36 5.94
N PRO A 438 -4.28 -8.05 4.82
CA PRO A 438 -3.32 -6.97 4.78
C PRO A 438 -3.98 -5.58 4.79
N PHE A 439 -5.31 -5.49 4.63
CA PHE A 439 -6.06 -4.24 4.50
C PHE A 439 -6.68 -3.74 5.81
N SER A 440 -6.50 -4.48 6.94
CA SER A 440 -6.95 -4.09 8.28
C SER A 440 -8.48 -3.87 8.36
N ALA A 441 -8.94 -2.94 9.22
CA ALA A 441 -10.36 -2.68 9.44
C ALA A 441 -11.03 -2.01 8.24
N ALA A 442 -12.20 -2.52 7.82
CA ALA A 442 -13.02 -1.97 6.75
C ALA A 442 -13.50 -0.54 7.07
N HIS A 443 -13.65 0.27 6.04
CA HIS A 443 -14.13 1.65 6.14
C HIS A 443 -15.66 1.73 6.05
N THR A 444 -16.36 0.96 6.90
CA THR A 444 -17.79 1.14 7.07
C THR A 444 -18.08 2.51 7.70
N PHE A 445 -19.32 3.00 7.61
CA PHE A 445 -19.68 4.29 8.23
C PHE A 445 -19.28 4.33 9.72
N ALA A 446 -19.57 3.26 10.47
CA ALA A 446 -19.26 3.15 11.89
C ALA A 446 -17.74 2.96 12.19
N GLN A 447 -16.90 2.89 11.16
CA GLN A 447 -15.45 2.72 11.27
C GLN A 447 -14.68 3.75 10.42
N THR A 448 -15.30 4.90 10.13
CA THR A 448 -14.74 5.97 9.29
C THR A 448 -14.61 7.25 10.09
N GLY A 449 -13.56 8.04 9.82
CA GLY A 449 -13.31 9.32 10.46
C GLY A 449 -13.28 9.20 11.99
N PRO A 450 -14.12 9.93 12.74
CA PRO A 450 -14.10 9.93 14.21
C PRO A 450 -14.52 8.59 14.84
N PHE A 451 -15.14 7.70 14.04
CA PHE A 451 -15.56 6.37 14.49
C PHE A 451 -14.48 5.30 14.25
N ARG A 452 -13.39 5.64 13.56
CA ARG A 452 -12.23 4.74 13.43
C ARG A 452 -11.47 4.66 14.76
N PRO A 453 -10.74 3.56 15.06
CA PRO A 453 -9.88 3.49 16.24
C PRO A 453 -8.95 4.70 16.29
N ARG A 454 -8.96 5.39 17.42
CA ARG A 454 -8.17 6.62 17.63
C ARG A 454 -6.70 6.26 17.77
N ASN A 455 -5.82 7.19 17.42
CA ASN A 455 -4.38 7.05 17.64
C ASN A 455 -3.99 7.17 19.13
N LEU A 456 -4.71 7.91 19.96
CA LEU A 456 -4.52 7.92 21.41
C LEU A 456 -5.25 6.74 22.06
N VAL A 457 -4.53 5.92 22.80
CA VAL A 457 -5.08 4.74 23.46
C VAL A 457 -5.66 5.13 24.83
N ARG A 458 -6.94 4.81 25.04
CA ARG A 458 -7.61 5.10 26.32
C ARG A 458 -6.97 4.31 27.47
N GLY A 459 -6.70 5.00 28.57
CA GLY A 459 -6.06 4.41 29.75
C GLY A 459 -4.54 4.22 29.61
N THR A 460 -3.94 4.85 28.61
CA THR A 460 -2.50 5.10 28.52
C THR A 460 -2.24 6.60 28.39
N GLU A 461 -1.10 7.05 28.91
CA GLU A 461 -0.75 8.47 28.87
C GLU A 461 0.11 8.83 27.67
N ASN A 462 1.06 7.94 27.28
CA ASN A 462 2.14 8.22 26.36
C ASN A 462 2.30 7.17 25.25
N ALA A 463 1.29 6.33 25.04
CA ALA A 463 1.25 5.38 23.92
C ALA A 463 0.36 5.92 22.80
N VAL A 464 0.88 5.95 21.58
CA VAL A 464 0.20 6.43 20.37
C VAL A 464 0.22 5.33 19.32
N LEU A 465 -0.90 5.12 18.64
CA LEU A 465 -1.00 4.18 17.52
C LEU A 465 -0.75 4.89 16.19
N ALA A 466 -0.14 4.19 15.24
CA ALA A 466 -0.06 4.61 13.85
C ALA A 466 -0.26 3.41 12.91
N GLY A 467 -0.63 3.66 11.66
CA GLY A 467 -0.81 2.64 10.62
C GLY A 467 -2.25 2.43 10.17
N CYS A 468 -2.47 1.36 9.39
CA CYS A 468 -3.75 1.08 8.71
C CYS A 468 -4.94 0.93 9.65
N GLY A 469 -4.72 0.39 10.85
CA GLY A 469 -5.79 0.07 11.81
C GLY A 469 -6.41 1.30 12.48
N THR A 470 -5.71 2.43 12.47
CA THR A 470 -6.14 3.69 13.10
C THR A 470 -6.40 4.78 12.06
N THR A 471 -6.59 6.02 12.48
CA THR A 471 -6.82 7.19 11.62
C THR A 471 -5.56 7.52 10.80
N PRO A 472 -5.68 7.90 9.52
CA PRO A 472 -6.91 7.98 8.71
C PRO A 472 -7.35 6.63 8.12
N GLY A 473 -6.48 5.64 7.94
CA GLY A 473 -6.85 4.31 7.47
C GLY A 473 -5.82 3.63 6.57
N VAL A 474 -6.29 2.69 5.73
CA VAL A 474 -5.47 1.88 4.83
C VAL A 474 -5.04 2.67 3.59
N GLY A 475 -3.86 2.35 3.06
CA GLY A 475 -3.26 2.91 1.85
C GLY A 475 -1.90 3.57 2.13
N VAL A 476 -1.00 3.60 1.13
CA VAL A 476 0.32 4.22 1.29
C VAL A 476 0.21 5.68 1.73
N PRO A 477 -0.59 6.55 1.07
CA PRO A 477 -0.72 7.94 1.49
C PRO A 477 -1.26 8.10 2.92
N THR A 478 -2.27 7.31 3.26
CA THR A 478 -2.93 7.41 4.57
C THR A 478 -2.08 6.88 5.71
N VAL A 479 -1.25 5.86 5.51
CA VAL A 479 -0.34 5.39 6.57
C VAL A 479 0.83 6.34 6.82
N LEU A 480 1.30 7.04 5.78
CA LEU A 480 2.27 8.12 5.95
C LEU A 480 1.69 9.26 6.80
N LEU A 481 0.46 9.67 6.51
CA LEU A 481 -0.26 10.64 7.33
C LEU A 481 -0.53 10.12 8.75
N SER A 482 -0.82 8.84 8.92
CA SER A 482 -0.99 8.24 10.26
C SER A 482 0.27 8.39 11.11
N GLY A 483 1.45 8.19 10.51
CA GLY A 483 2.74 8.43 11.19
C GLY A 483 2.93 9.90 11.57
N LYS A 484 2.67 10.83 10.65
CA LYS A 484 2.68 12.28 10.90
C LYS A 484 1.76 12.68 12.05
N LEU A 485 0.51 12.22 12.03
CA LEU A 485 -0.48 12.50 13.07
C LEU A 485 -0.05 11.92 14.44
N ALA A 486 0.56 10.73 14.45
CA ALA A 486 1.09 10.14 15.66
C ALA A 486 2.26 10.98 16.23
N ALA A 487 3.17 11.44 15.39
CA ALA A 487 4.24 12.34 15.78
C ALA A 487 3.69 13.66 16.35
N ALA A 488 2.66 14.23 15.75
CA ALA A 488 1.99 15.44 16.24
C ALA A 488 1.36 15.24 17.63
N ARG A 489 0.85 14.02 17.94
CA ARG A 489 0.37 13.67 19.30
C ARG A 489 1.48 13.71 20.34
N VAL A 490 2.69 13.34 19.95
CA VAL A 490 3.86 13.31 20.85
C VAL A 490 4.47 14.71 21.02
N THR A 491 4.59 15.47 19.93
CA THR A 491 5.35 16.71 19.91
C THR A 491 4.51 17.98 20.17
N GLY A 492 3.21 17.91 19.94
CA GLY A 492 2.32 19.08 19.91
C GLY A 492 2.51 19.97 18.69
N VAL A 493 3.48 19.67 17.84
CA VAL A 493 3.75 20.42 16.61
C VAL A 493 2.99 19.75 15.47
N PRO A 494 2.02 20.43 14.82
CA PRO A 494 1.49 19.97 13.55
C PRO A 494 2.67 19.85 12.57
N GLY A 495 2.78 18.74 11.84
CA GLY A 495 3.80 18.60 10.81
C GLY A 495 3.86 19.87 9.95
N ARG A 496 5.08 20.34 9.61
CA ARG A 496 5.25 21.55 8.77
C ARG A 496 4.39 21.36 7.52
N ARG A 497 3.45 22.26 7.31
CA ARG A 497 2.67 22.28 6.08
C ARG A 497 3.63 22.53 4.94
N GLY A 498 3.82 21.54 4.07
CA GLY A 498 4.59 21.70 2.86
C GLY A 498 4.18 23.00 2.16
N SER A 499 5.15 23.81 1.75
CA SER A 499 4.96 24.88 0.80
C SER A 499 4.07 24.36 -0.34
N ARG A 500 3.26 25.23 -0.94
CA ARG A 500 2.36 24.97 -2.07
C ARG A 500 2.91 23.88 -2.97
N PRO A 501 2.07 22.92 -3.45
CA PRO A 501 2.54 21.89 -4.34
C PRO A 501 3.34 22.58 -5.46
N ARG A 502 4.62 22.25 -5.56
CA ARG A 502 5.36 22.48 -6.79
C ARG A 502 4.58 21.70 -7.83
N SER A 503 4.06 22.40 -8.81
CA SER A 503 3.50 21.77 -10.00
C SER A 503 4.52 20.75 -10.45
N SER A 504 4.17 19.46 -10.36
CA SER A 504 4.95 18.41 -11.03
C SER A 504 5.27 18.91 -12.41
N PRO A 505 6.50 18.74 -12.91
CA PRO A 505 6.78 19.05 -14.29
C PRO A 505 5.86 18.14 -15.12
N ALA A 506 4.73 18.74 -15.56
CA ALA A 506 3.91 18.15 -16.59
C ALA A 506 4.87 17.89 -17.76
N ALA A 507 4.90 16.67 -18.24
CA ALA A 507 5.67 16.25 -19.38
C ALA A 507 5.38 17.24 -20.52
N ALA A 508 6.26 18.22 -20.71
CA ALA A 508 6.33 19.05 -21.88
C ALA A 508 7.03 18.22 -22.97
N GLY A 509 6.29 17.24 -23.47
CA GLY A 509 6.59 16.58 -24.74
C GLY A 509 6.20 17.54 -25.85
N SER A 510 7.09 18.46 -26.20
CA SER A 510 6.94 19.28 -27.39
C SER A 510 7.12 18.41 -28.62
N ALA A 511 6.04 18.12 -29.29
CA ALA A 511 6.06 17.79 -30.71
C ALA A 511 6.58 19.04 -31.46
N ARG A 512 7.86 19.06 -31.79
CA ARG A 512 8.35 19.96 -32.83
C ARG A 512 7.94 19.36 -34.18
N GLN A 513 6.92 19.94 -34.77
CA GLN A 513 6.64 19.82 -36.19
C GLN A 513 7.77 20.45 -36.96
N SER A 514 8.40 19.66 -37.84
CA SER A 514 9.32 20.08 -38.88
C SER A 514 8.57 20.92 -39.89
N GLY A 515 8.82 22.20 -39.91
CA GLY A 515 8.50 23.08 -41.02
C GLY A 515 9.80 23.44 -41.75
N ASP A 516 9.82 23.11 -43.04
CA ASP A 516 10.90 23.43 -44.00
C ASP A 516 11.14 24.94 -44.09
N PRO A 517 12.40 25.40 -44.21
CA PRO A 517 12.68 26.76 -44.65
C PRO A 517 13.22 26.80 -46.05
N ALA A 518 12.66 27.65 -46.86
CA ALA A 518 13.24 28.09 -48.12
C ALA A 518 14.31 29.19 -47.94
N LEU A 519 15.46 28.95 -48.51
CA LEU A 519 16.47 29.82 -49.20
C LEU A 519 16.57 31.32 -48.82
N THR A 520 17.73 31.78 -48.37
CA THR A 520 18.69 32.66 -49.11
C THR A 520 19.87 33.05 -48.23
N GLY A 521 21.09 32.85 -48.68
CA GLY A 521 22.12 33.79 -49.12
C GLY A 521 23.24 34.13 -48.13
N SER A 522 24.45 33.66 -48.50
CA SER A 522 25.77 34.34 -48.46
C SER A 522 26.48 34.59 -47.10
N GLY A 523 27.68 34.06 -47.00
CA GLY A 523 28.85 34.89 -46.62
C GLY A 523 29.78 34.34 -45.53
N ALA A 524 30.92 33.77 -45.97
CA ALA A 524 32.24 33.86 -45.32
C ALA A 524 32.60 33.03 -44.07
N ALA A 525 33.45 32.03 -44.30
CA ALA A 525 34.42 31.52 -43.31
C ALA A 525 35.59 32.53 -43.14
N PRO A 526 36.44 32.43 -42.09
CA PRO A 526 37.60 31.56 -42.16
C PRO A 526 38.13 30.91 -40.85
N ARG A 527 38.75 29.71 -41.07
CA ARG A 527 40.02 29.18 -40.52
C ARG A 527 40.34 29.26 -39.03
N ALA A 528 40.41 28.15 -38.34
CA ALA A 528 41.53 27.18 -38.17
C ALA A 528 42.61 27.59 -37.15
N ARG A 529 42.92 26.65 -36.28
CA ARG A 529 44.11 26.24 -35.50
C ARG A 529 43.69 25.96 -34.05
N GLY A 530 44.15 24.94 -33.36
CA GLY A 530 45.23 23.99 -33.53
C GLY A 530 45.17 22.97 -32.38
N GLU A 531 45.86 21.93 -32.60
CA GLU A 531 46.14 20.75 -31.81
C GLU A 531 46.48 20.98 -30.32
N SER A 532 46.07 20.03 -29.45
CA SER A 532 47.05 19.33 -28.61
C SER A 532 46.44 18.09 -27.95
N ALA A 533 47.09 16.99 -28.25
CA ALA A 533 46.94 15.70 -27.58
C ALA A 533 47.55 15.73 -26.19
N HIS A 534 46.98 14.99 -25.25
CA HIS A 534 47.74 14.23 -24.25
C HIS A 534 46.93 13.12 -23.59
N ARG A 535 47.36 11.89 -23.94
CA ARG A 535 47.68 10.74 -23.07
C ARG A 535 46.65 10.11 -22.14
N LEU A 536 46.39 8.86 -22.49
CA LEU A 536 45.96 7.70 -21.71
C LEU A 536 46.82 7.46 -20.45
N ALA A 537 46.21 7.04 -19.36
CA ALA A 537 46.76 6.12 -18.36
C ALA A 537 45.63 5.55 -17.47
N PRO A 538 45.86 4.45 -16.69
CA PRO A 538 45.22 3.18 -17.00
C PRO A 538 44.24 2.71 -15.91
N ALA A 539 43.54 1.61 -16.22
CA ALA A 539 42.60 0.85 -15.41
C ALA A 539 43.13 0.44 -14.02
N HIS A 540 42.30 0.62 -13.00
CA HIS A 540 42.43 -0.10 -11.71
C HIS A 540 41.46 -1.26 -11.68
N GLN A 541 42.00 -2.47 -11.46
CA GLN A 541 41.31 -3.70 -11.14
C GLN A 541 40.73 -3.64 -9.70
N PRO A 542 39.59 -4.28 -9.41
CA PRO A 542 39.13 -4.48 -8.07
C PRO A 542 39.81 -5.68 -7.42
N PRO A 543 39.95 -5.70 -6.06
CA PRO A 543 40.49 -6.84 -5.34
C PRO A 543 39.43 -7.93 -5.16
N ALA A 544 39.92 -9.16 -5.24
CA ALA A 544 39.17 -10.40 -5.04
C ALA A 544 38.94 -10.72 -3.57
N SER A 545 37.99 -11.65 -3.40
CA SER A 545 37.74 -12.56 -2.28
C SER A 545 36.71 -12.17 -1.23
N SER A 546 35.56 -12.80 -1.40
CA SER A 546 34.57 -13.11 -0.36
C SER A 546 35.00 -14.34 0.45
N PRO A 547 34.68 -14.44 1.73
CA PRO A 547 34.73 -15.72 2.42
C PRO A 547 33.42 -16.48 2.29
N ASP A 548 33.57 -17.79 2.01
CA ASP A 548 32.51 -18.79 1.98
C ASP A 548 31.76 -18.88 3.33
N PHE A 549 30.43 -18.92 3.26
CA PHE A 549 29.57 -19.40 4.34
C PHE A 549 29.05 -20.81 4.01
N PRO A 550 29.09 -21.75 4.97
CA PRO A 550 28.72 -23.13 4.72
C PRO A 550 27.20 -23.32 4.60
N ALA A 551 26.84 -24.21 3.67
CA ALA A 551 25.47 -24.68 3.45
C ALA A 551 24.89 -25.33 4.71
N ALA A 552 23.72 -24.87 5.14
CA ALA A 552 22.97 -25.51 6.22
C ALA A 552 22.39 -26.85 5.73
N ALA A 553 22.82 -27.92 6.38
CA ALA A 553 22.36 -29.27 6.15
C ALA A 553 20.87 -29.43 6.48
N ARG A 554 20.14 -30.06 5.57
CA ARG A 554 18.79 -30.58 5.80
C ARG A 554 18.84 -31.63 6.89
N GLN A 555 18.19 -31.40 8.02
CA GLN A 555 17.91 -32.41 9.03
C GLN A 555 16.58 -33.10 8.69
N SER A 556 16.65 -34.40 8.45
CA SER A 556 15.51 -35.32 8.34
C SER A 556 14.91 -35.56 9.74
N PRO A 557 13.57 -35.75 9.87
CA PRO A 557 12.97 -36.10 11.15
C PRO A 557 13.24 -37.56 11.55
N PRO A 558 13.25 -37.86 12.86
CA PRO A 558 13.49 -39.22 13.36
C PRO A 558 12.28 -40.13 13.17
N PRO A 559 12.47 -41.49 13.12
CA PRO A 559 11.44 -42.47 12.83
C PRO A 559 10.50 -42.70 14.03
N GLY A 560 9.27 -43.09 13.66
CA GLY A 560 8.09 -43.18 14.47
C GLY A 560 8.10 -44.18 15.63
N SER A 561 7.21 -43.94 16.57
CA SER A 561 6.71 -44.85 17.60
C SER A 561 5.38 -45.48 17.15
N PRO A 562 5.05 -46.70 17.57
CA PRO A 562 3.95 -47.49 16.99
C PRO A 562 2.57 -47.08 17.58
N PRO A 563 1.47 -47.50 16.92
CA PRO A 563 0.11 -47.10 17.31
C PRO A 563 -0.41 -47.95 18.49
N ALA A 564 -1.08 -47.31 19.42
CA ALA A 564 -1.89 -47.92 20.46
C ALA A 564 -3.25 -48.36 19.88
N GLY A 565 -3.59 -49.63 20.12
CA GLY A 565 -4.82 -50.25 19.65
C GLY A 565 -6.09 -49.79 20.35
N PRO A 566 -7.27 -50.20 19.83
CA PRO A 566 -8.56 -49.67 20.22
C PRO A 566 -9.10 -50.29 21.51
N THR A 567 -9.61 -49.49 22.44
CA THR A 567 -10.47 -49.96 23.55
C THR A 567 -11.94 -49.77 23.17
N ALA A 568 -12.69 -50.85 23.31
CA ALA A 568 -14.11 -51.01 23.06
C ALA A 568 -14.99 -50.29 24.12
N PRO A 569 -16.30 -50.12 23.87
CA PRO A 569 -17.18 -49.29 24.64
C PRO A 569 -17.77 -50.00 25.84
N ALA A 570 -18.01 -49.24 26.92
CA ALA A 570 -18.87 -49.64 28.03
C ALA A 570 -20.23 -48.98 27.91
N THR A 571 -21.23 -49.82 27.92
CA THR A 571 -22.69 -49.55 27.99
C THR A 571 -23.12 -49.15 29.38
N GLU A 572 -24.30 -48.52 29.40
CA GLU A 572 -25.32 -48.49 30.45
C GLU A 572 -25.27 -47.40 31.52
N GLY A 573 -26.42 -46.77 31.62
CA GLY A 573 -27.00 -46.31 32.83
C GLY A 573 -28.07 -45.20 32.71
N ARG A 574 -29.31 -45.62 32.53
CA ARG A 574 -30.55 -44.82 32.68
C ARG A 574 -30.68 -44.18 34.06
N THR A 575 -31.47 -43.11 34.07
CA THR A 575 -32.51 -42.64 35.00
C THR A 575 -32.22 -41.29 35.65
N GLY A 576 -33.26 -40.46 35.57
CA GLY A 576 -33.46 -39.26 36.36
C GLY A 576 -33.83 -38.06 35.52
#